data_56901b72e01bd03cca36d16b1f5980e0
#
_entry.id   56901b72e01bd03cca36d16b1f5980e0
#
_cell.length_a   1.000
_cell.length_b   1.000
_cell.length_c   1.000
_cell.angle_alpha   90.00
_cell.angle_beta   90.00
_cell.angle_gamma   90.00
#
_symmetry.space_group_name_H-M   'P 1'
#
loop_
_entity.id
_entity.type
_entity.pdbx_description
1 polymer ?
#
loop_
_entity_poly.entity_id
_entity_poly.type
_entity_poly.pdbx_seq_one_letter_code
_entity_poly.pdbx_strand_id
1 'polypeptide(L)'
;MTLGASRGRPIILYVVTEDWYFLQHRLPMARAAARAGYKVHLATRVNKDRRTIEDFGFALHPLNWRRGSLNPLDIVSIVAEIRQLYRLLQPDIVHHVALQPVVIGSLASIGMPLAQLNSFCGLGFASPQLKTRMVGAALKALLPRLTNRPRTIATVENKDDKAVLSAIGLRPDRIFVLPGSGVDIQRLAPLAEPQGAITAAFAGRLLVNKGVRTLIAAHDLLSKRGVQLRLLIAGGPDLANPTSIPMAEIESWKRRPGITVMGHVSDIADVWKLAHFGILPSRGGEGLPMSLLEAAACGRPLVATDVPGCREIARPGINAMLVPVDDPSALAEAISRMASDRELRRQFGQASRRIVEAEYSSEIVGREVVVLYDRLADRHPDASPENRP
;
A
#
# COMPACT_ATOMS: atom_id res chain seq x y z
N MET A 1 41.52 -9.25 21.86
CA MET A 1 40.44 -8.63 22.64
C MET A 1 40.32 -7.17 22.20
N THR A 2 39.55 -6.90 21.15
CA THR A 2 39.22 -5.54 20.73
C THR A 2 37.86 -5.20 21.33
N LEU A 3 37.88 -4.33 22.33
CA LEU A 3 36.70 -3.74 22.97
C LEU A 3 35.86 -3.07 21.84
N GLY A 4 34.75 -3.66 21.48
CA GLY A 4 33.77 -3.06 20.62
C GLY A 4 33.26 -1.79 21.27
N ALA A 5 33.66 -0.63 20.73
CA ALA A 5 33.05 0.64 21.05
C ALA A 5 31.54 0.46 20.92
N SER A 6 30.78 0.82 21.95
CA SER A 6 29.32 0.80 21.93
C SER A 6 28.85 1.74 20.81
N ARG A 7 28.69 1.22 19.60
CA ARG A 7 27.98 1.94 18.55
C ARG A 7 26.60 2.28 19.12
N GLY A 8 26.25 3.56 19.13
CA GLY A 8 24.93 4.01 19.52
C GLY A 8 23.84 3.23 18.77
N ARG A 9 22.58 3.42 19.13
CA ARG A 9 21.47 2.75 18.43
C ARG A 9 21.57 2.97 16.93
N PRO A 10 21.50 1.90 16.08
CA PRO A 10 21.62 2.02 14.64
C PRO A 10 20.48 2.89 14.07
N ILE A 11 20.79 3.67 13.05
CA ILE A 11 19.90 4.64 12.45
C ILE A 11 19.25 4.05 11.22
N ILE A 12 17.90 4.05 11.18
CA ILE A 12 17.12 3.83 9.96
C ILE A 12 16.58 5.16 9.48
N LEU A 13 16.88 5.50 8.22
CA LEU A 13 16.31 6.67 7.55
C LEU A 13 15.26 6.22 6.53
N TYR A 14 13.99 6.49 6.82
CA TYR A 14 12.92 6.38 5.82
C TYR A 14 12.98 7.57 4.87
N VAL A 15 12.90 7.29 3.56
CA VAL A 15 12.76 8.30 2.50
C VAL A 15 11.42 8.08 1.81
N VAL A 16 10.50 9.01 2.02
CA VAL A 16 9.09 8.92 1.57
C VAL A 16 8.69 10.25 0.96
N THR A 17 7.87 10.25 -0.09
CA THR A 17 7.47 11.49 -0.76
C THR A 17 6.62 12.40 0.12
N GLU A 18 5.68 11.86 0.89
CA GLU A 18 4.65 12.61 1.63
C GLU A 18 4.53 12.11 3.07
N ASP A 19 4.40 13.02 4.03
CA ASP A 19 4.25 12.73 5.45
C ASP A 19 3.00 11.88 5.77
N TRP A 20 1.83 12.23 5.18
CA TRP A 20 0.60 11.47 5.34
C TRP A 20 0.71 10.03 4.83
N TYR A 21 1.49 9.81 3.73
CA TYR A 21 1.70 8.47 3.20
C TYR A 21 2.53 7.61 4.16
N PHE A 22 3.55 8.19 4.79
CA PHE A 22 4.32 7.52 5.84
C PHE A 22 3.43 7.09 7.00
N LEU A 23 2.60 7.99 7.53
CA LEU A 23 1.70 7.69 8.64
C LEU A 23 0.69 6.60 8.30
N GLN A 24 0.12 6.64 7.11
CA GLN A 24 -0.89 5.65 6.69
C GLN A 24 -0.29 4.28 6.34
N HIS A 25 0.92 4.25 5.77
CA HIS A 25 1.45 3.04 5.15
C HIS A 25 2.78 2.54 5.70
N ARG A 26 3.48 3.29 6.56
CA ARG A 26 4.81 2.87 7.05
C ARG A 26 5.00 3.06 8.55
N LEU A 27 4.09 3.76 9.22
CA LEU A 27 4.14 3.94 10.66
C LEU A 27 4.26 2.63 11.46
N PRO A 28 3.51 1.55 11.14
CA PRO A 28 3.64 0.29 11.88
C PRO A 28 5.06 -0.31 11.79
N MET A 29 5.68 -0.26 10.61
CA MET A 29 7.06 -0.73 10.41
C MET A 29 8.07 0.14 11.17
N ALA A 30 7.91 1.45 11.13
CA ALA A 30 8.78 2.39 11.84
C ALA A 30 8.70 2.19 13.36
N ARG A 31 7.49 1.97 13.88
CA ARG A 31 7.29 1.62 15.30
C ARG A 31 7.92 0.27 15.67
N ALA A 32 7.82 -0.73 14.79
CA ALA A 32 8.48 -2.01 15.00
C ALA A 32 10.00 -1.85 15.04
N ALA A 33 10.58 -1.09 14.12
CA ALA A 33 12.01 -0.77 14.12
C ALA A 33 12.43 -0.03 15.39
N ALA A 34 11.66 0.96 15.85
CA ALA A 34 11.95 1.67 17.09
C ALA A 34 11.92 0.75 18.32
N ARG A 35 10.94 -0.18 18.40
CA ARG A 35 10.87 -1.20 19.45
C ARG A 35 12.04 -2.19 19.39
N ALA A 36 12.55 -2.49 18.20
CA ALA A 36 13.74 -3.32 17.99
C ALA A 36 15.06 -2.58 18.29
N GLY A 37 14.99 -1.33 18.76
CA GLY A 37 16.16 -0.56 19.20
C GLY A 37 16.81 0.30 18.12
N TYR A 38 16.19 0.45 16.94
CA TYR A 38 16.65 1.38 15.93
C TYR A 38 16.24 2.82 16.25
N LYS A 39 17.10 3.78 15.90
CA LYS A 39 16.74 5.20 15.88
C LYS A 39 16.09 5.52 14.54
N VAL A 40 14.81 5.89 14.57
CA VAL A 40 14.05 6.15 13.35
C VAL A 40 14.12 7.61 12.95
N HIS A 41 14.54 7.84 11.73
CA HIS A 41 14.53 9.13 11.04
C HIS A 41 13.62 9.06 9.83
N LEU A 42 12.96 10.17 9.50
CA LEU A 42 12.07 10.31 8.34
C LEU A 42 12.47 11.52 7.51
N ALA A 43 12.80 11.31 6.24
CA ALA A 43 13.00 12.34 5.24
C ALA A 43 11.79 12.36 4.30
N THR A 44 11.05 13.48 4.28
CA THR A 44 9.79 13.60 3.54
C THR A 44 9.41 15.04 3.27
N ARG A 45 8.54 15.28 2.29
CA ARG A 45 7.82 16.54 2.20
C ARG A 45 6.83 16.63 3.37
N VAL A 46 6.96 17.72 4.13
CA VAL A 46 6.12 17.96 5.31
C VAL A 46 4.95 18.86 4.92
N ASN A 47 3.72 18.37 5.10
CA ASN A 47 2.50 19.14 4.90
C ASN A 47 1.93 19.60 6.25
N LYS A 48 1.20 18.73 6.94
CA LYS A 48 0.50 19.06 8.19
C LYS A 48 0.84 18.15 9.38
N ASP A 49 1.53 17.03 9.13
CA ASP A 49 1.65 15.93 10.09
C ASP A 49 2.96 15.95 10.90
N ARG A 50 3.69 17.10 10.90
CA ARG A 50 4.95 17.28 11.63
C ARG A 50 4.86 16.82 13.09
N ARG A 51 3.93 17.39 13.86
CA ARG A 51 3.79 17.10 15.29
C ARG A 51 3.47 15.63 15.52
N THR A 52 2.55 15.07 14.77
CA THR A 52 2.19 13.66 14.86
C THR A 52 3.41 12.75 14.69
N ILE A 53 4.31 13.06 13.74
CA ILE A 53 5.52 12.28 13.50
C ILE A 53 6.52 12.44 14.66
N GLU A 54 6.72 13.67 15.13
CA GLU A 54 7.62 13.98 16.23
C GLU A 54 7.14 13.38 17.57
N ASP A 55 5.82 13.29 17.79
CA ASP A 55 5.19 12.67 18.98
C ASP A 55 5.47 11.15 19.06
N PHE A 56 5.75 10.48 17.92
CA PHE A 56 6.25 9.11 17.92
C PHE A 56 7.74 8.99 18.30
N GLY A 57 8.43 10.10 18.54
CA GLY A 57 9.86 10.14 18.83
C GLY A 57 10.75 9.97 17.60
N PHE A 58 10.22 10.19 16.39
CA PHE A 58 10.97 10.10 15.14
C PHE A 58 11.62 11.44 14.78
N ALA A 59 12.89 11.40 14.34
CA ALA A 59 13.57 12.60 13.86
C ALA A 59 13.13 12.92 12.43
N LEU A 60 12.56 14.11 12.22
CA LEU A 60 12.01 14.54 10.95
C LEU A 60 12.98 15.44 10.18
N HIS A 61 13.21 15.11 8.91
CA HIS A 61 14.02 15.85 7.95
C HIS A 61 13.14 16.32 6.79
N PRO A 62 12.68 17.58 6.80
CA PRO A 62 11.90 18.12 5.70
C PRO A 62 12.67 18.13 4.39
N LEU A 63 12.03 17.70 3.30
CA LEU A 63 12.57 17.71 1.94
C LEU A 63 11.73 18.61 1.02
N ASN A 64 12.40 19.29 0.09
CA ASN A 64 11.77 20.12 -0.93
C ASN A 64 11.26 19.26 -2.10
N TRP A 65 10.54 18.21 -1.79
CA TRP A 65 10.09 17.21 -2.78
C TRP A 65 8.88 17.70 -3.57
N ARG A 66 9.00 17.70 -4.91
CA ARG A 66 7.88 17.97 -5.83
C ARG A 66 7.33 16.65 -6.35
N ARG A 67 6.20 16.22 -5.77
CA ARG A 67 5.55 14.95 -6.11
C ARG A 67 5.24 14.89 -7.62
N GLY A 68 5.69 13.80 -8.28
CA GLY A 68 5.41 13.55 -9.70
C GLY A 68 6.17 14.43 -10.68
N SER A 69 7.05 15.33 -10.24
CA SER A 69 7.88 16.12 -11.16
C SER A 69 8.86 15.21 -11.89
N LEU A 70 8.90 15.36 -13.22
CA LEU A 70 9.90 14.78 -14.11
C LEU A 70 10.89 15.85 -14.63
N ASN A 71 10.83 17.07 -14.09
CA ASN A 71 11.78 18.13 -14.44
C ASN A 71 13.19 17.73 -13.98
N PRO A 72 14.20 17.68 -14.88
CA PRO A 72 15.56 17.30 -14.52
C PRO A 72 16.18 18.16 -13.41
N LEU A 73 15.88 19.45 -13.36
CA LEU A 73 16.39 20.35 -12.31
C LEU A 73 15.82 19.99 -10.93
N ASP A 74 14.53 19.66 -10.85
CA ASP A 74 13.92 19.20 -9.59
C ASP A 74 14.53 17.87 -9.15
N ILE A 75 14.79 16.95 -10.11
CA ILE A 75 15.43 15.65 -9.82
C ILE A 75 16.85 15.85 -9.30
N VAL A 76 17.66 16.66 -9.95
CA VAL A 76 19.04 16.94 -9.53
C VAL A 76 19.05 17.59 -8.13
N SER A 77 18.17 18.57 -7.91
CA SER A 77 18.06 19.27 -6.62
C SER A 77 17.73 18.31 -5.48
N ILE A 78 16.70 17.46 -5.64
CA ILE A 78 16.29 16.53 -4.58
C ILE A 78 17.32 15.41 -4.37
N VAL A 79 18.00 14.94 -5.42
CA VAL A 79 19.13 13.99 -5.31
C VAL A 79 20.28 14.60 -4.49
N ALA A 80 20.62 15.88 -4.74
CA ALA A 80 21.67 16.57 -4.00
C ALA A 80 21.29 16.76 -2.52
N GLU A 81 20.05 17.16 -2.23
CA GLU A 81 19.52 17.34 -0.89
C GLU A 81 19.55 16.02 -0.09
N ILE A 82 19.05 14.92 -0.67
CA ILE A 82 19.08 13.60 -0.04
C ILE A 82 20.52 13.11 0.14
N ARG A 83 21.40 13.34 -0.84
CA ARG A 83 22.82 12.98 -0.73
C ARG A 83 23.51 13.71 0.42
N GLN A 84 23.22 15.00 0.59
CA GLN A 84 23.73 15.78 1.72
C GLN A 84 23.24 15.21 3.05
N LEU A 85 21.94 14.87 3.14
CA LEU A 85 21.38 14.25 4.34
C LEU A 85 22.08 12.92 4.66
N TYR A 86 22.33 12.05 3.67
CA TYR A 86 23.06 10.79 3.88
C TYR A 86 24.47 11.00 4.42
N ARG A 87 25.18 12.03 3.92
CA ARG A 87 26.52 12.37 4.41
C ARG A 87 26.55 12.89 5.84
N LEU A 88 25.55 13.71 6.20
CA LEU A 88 25.44 14.30 7.54
C LEU A 88 24.97 13.28 8.57
N LEU A 89 23.95 12.49 8.22
CA LEU A 89 23.31 11.56 9.15
C LEU A 89 24.07 10.24 9.26
N GLN A 90 24.74 9.81 8.19
CA GLN A 90 25.40 8.50 8.09
C GLN A 90 24.52 7.33 8.56
N PRO A 91 23.30 7.17 8.00
CA PRO A 91 22.39 6.13 8.45
C PRO A 91 22.96 4.74 8.19
N ASP A 92 22.72 3.80 9.10
CA ASP A 92 23.09 2.40 8.92
C ASP A 92 22.24 1.75 7.81
N ILE A 93 20.96 2.12 7.74
CA ILE A 93 20.00 1.62 6.74
C ILE A 93 19.19 2.80 6.18
N VAL A 94 19.02 2.83 4.87
CA VAL A 94 18.07 3.72 4.21
C VAL A 94 16.91 2.88 3.67
N HIS A 95 15.68 3.23 4.04
CA HIS A 95 14.47 2.59 3.54
C HIS A 95 13.74 3.53 2.57
N HIS A 96 13.90 3.28 1.27
CA HIS A 96 13.20 4.01 0.21
C HIS A 96 11.81 3.42 -0.01
N VAL A 97 10.78 4.26 0.03
CA VAL A 97 9.38 3.80 -0.08
C VAL A 97 8.72 4.34 -1.35
N ALA A 98 8.26 3.45 -2.18
CA ALA A 98 7.70 3.66 -3.52
C ALA A 98 8.75 4.00 -4.59
N LEU A 99 8.35 3.88 -5.86
CA LEU A 99 9.25 3.96 -7.02
C LEU A 99 10.11 5.22 -7.06
N GLN A 100 9.51 6.41 -6.81
CA GLN A 100 10.23 7.66 -6.92
C GLN A 100 11.34 7.79 -5.85
N PRO A 101 11.10 7.52 -4.54
CA PRO A 101 12.16 7.45 -3.54
C PRO A 101 13.20 6.36 -3.82
N VAL A 102 12.80 5.20 -4.34
CA VAL A 102 13.74 4.13 -4.72
C VAL A 102 14.73 4.64 -5.77
N VAL A 103 14.26 5.27 -6.84
CA VAL A 103 15.14 5.77 -7.91
C VAL A 103 16.02 6.92 -7.38
N ILE A 104 15.41 7.94 -6.79
CA ILE A 104 16.10 9.16 -6.37
C ILE A 104 17.07 8.88 -5.21
N GLY A 105 16.62 8.13 -4.20
CA GLY A 105 17.46 7.77 -3.06
C GLY A 105 18.62 6.85 -3.44
N SER A 106 18.39 5.91 -4.37
CA SER A 106 19.47 5.06 -4.90
C SER A 106 20.48 5.85 -5.74
N LEU A 107 20.04 6.84 -6.51
CA LEU A 107 20.96 7.78 -7.20
C LEU A 107 21.77 8.60 -6.19
N ALA A 108 21.12 9.14 -5.15
CA ALA A 108 21.78 9.91 -4.11
C ALA A 108 22.84 9.11 -3.34
N SER A 109 22.67 7.78 -3.23
CA SER A 109 23.57 6.87 -2.53
C SER A 109 24.76 6.36 -3.36
N ILE A 110 24.90 6.75 -4.64
CA ILE A 110 26.01 6.30 -5.49
C ILE A 110 27.36 6.69 -4.87
N GLY A 111 28.26 5.69 -4.73
CA GLY A 111 29.58 5.88 -4.11
C GLY A 111 29.55 5.92 -2.57
N MET A 112 28.43 5.60 -1.92
CA MET A 112 28.34 5.48 -0.46
C MET A 112 28.12 4.02 -0.05
N PRO A 113 28.71 3.54 1.05
CA PRO A 113 28.56 2.15 1.53
C PRO A 113 27.29 2.00 2.39
N LEU A 114 26.13 2.49 1.89
CA LEU A 114 24.85 2.46 2.60
C LEU A 114 24.12 1.15 2.36
N ALA A 115 23.57 0.57 3.43
CA ALA A 115 22.60 -0.50 3.31
C ALA A 115 21.24 0.07 2.89
N GLN A 116 20.54 -0.58 1.94
CA GLN A 116 19.31 -0.06 1.36
C GLN A 116 18.22 -1.12 1.35
N LEU A 117 17.03 -0.74 1.80
CA LEU A 117 15.79 -1.45 1.59
C LEU A 117 14.91 -0.64 0.63
N ASN A 118 14.62 -1.21 -0.53
CA ASN A 118 13.85 -0.57 -1.59
C ASN A 118 12.44 -1.18 -1.67
N SER A 119 11.43 -0.49 -1.13
CA SER A 119 10.05 -0.98 -1.11
C SER A 119 9.26 -0.49 -2.32
N PHE A 120 8.80 -1.42 -3.14
CA PHE A 120 7.93 -1.16 -4.29
C PHE A 120 6.47 -1.41 -3.90
N CYS A 121 5.66 -0.36 -3.90
CA CYS A 121 4.26 -0.36 -3.48
C CYS A 121 3.34 -0.38 -4.72
N GLY A 122 3.36 -1.50 -5.44
CA GLY A 122 2.71 -1.67 -6.74
C GLY A 122 3.55 -1.16 -7.92
N LEU A 123 3.50 -1.91 -9.02
CA LEU A 123 4.31 -1.67 -10.21
C LEU A 123 3.51 -0.99 -11.34
N GLY A 124 2.76 0.06 -11.02
CA GLY A 124 1.96 0.81 -12.00
C GLY A 124 2.74 1.32 -13.22
N PHE A 125 4.08 1.44 -13.13
CA PHE A 125 4.95 1.78 -14.26
C PHE A 125 5.12 0.64 -15.26
N ALA A 126 4.78 -0.60 -14.92
CA ALA A 126 4.81 -1.73 -15.84
C ALA A 126 3.60 -1.77 -16.77
N SER A 127 2.60 -0.89 -16.57
CA SER A 127 1.39 -0.78 -17.41
C SER A 127 1.72 -0.38 -18.86
N PRO A 128 1.02 -0.94 -19.87
CA PRO A 128 1.34 -0.73 -21.29
C PRO A 128 0.89 0.61 -21.91
N GLN A 129 0.49 1.60 -21.13
CA GLN A 129 0.03 2.90 -21.65
C GLN A 129 1.16 3.71 -22.33
N LEU A 130 0.88 4.31 -23.48
CA LEU A 130 1.87 4.84 -24.44
C LEU A 130 2.80 5.94 -23.88
N LYS A 131 2.32 6.86 -23.05
CA LYS A 131 3.15 7.91 -22.43
C LYS A 131 4.11 7.36 -21.37
N THR A 132 3.79 6.22 -20.77
CA THR A 132 4.64 5.52 -19.81
C THR A 132 5.64 4.59 -20.44
N ARG A 133 5.54 4.29 -21.74
CA ARG A 133 6.38 3.30 -22.44
C ARG A 133 7.86 3.66 -22.46
N MET A 134 8.23 4.89 -22.81
CA MET A 134 9.63 5.33 -22.82
C MET A 134 10.19 5.47 -21.40
N VAL A 135 9.43 6.09 -20.49
CA VAL A 135 9.81 6.20 -19.07
C VAL A 135 9.88 4.81 -18.44
N GLY A 136 8.92 3.93 -18.75
CA GLY A 136 8.92 2.55 -18.30
C GLY A 136 10.13 1.76 -18.81
N ALA A 137 10.52 1.92 -20.08
CA ALA A 137 11.72 1.30 -20.64
C ALA A 137 13.01 1.80 -19.96
N ALA A 138 13.12 3.11 -19.76
CA ALA A 138 14.26 3.70 -19.05
C ALA A 138 14.34 3.20 -17.60
N LEU A 139 13.22 3.13 -16.89
CA LEU A 139 13.16 2.57 -15.53
C LEU A 139 13.54 1.09 -15.49
N LYS A 140 13.04 0.28 -16.42
CA LYS A 140 13.41 -1.14 -16.53
C LYS A 140 14.92 -1.34 -16.74
N ALA A 141 15.58 -0.46 -17.49
CA ALA A 141 17.03 -0.49 -17.69
C ALA A 141 17.82 0.02 -16.47
N LEU A 142 17.28 1.01 -15.77
CA LEU A 142 17.96 1.70 -14.65
C LEU A 142 17.82 0.93 -13.33
N LEU A 143 16.65 0.41 -13.02
CA LEU A 143 16.35 -0.23 -11.73
C LEU A 143 17.32 -1.37 -11.38
N PRO A 144 17.67 -2.32 -12.27
CA PRO A 144 18.64 -3.35 -11.92
C PRO A 144 20.02 -2.79 -11.55
N ARG A 145 20.46 -1.72 -12.22
CA ARG A 145 21.75 -1.07 -11.92
C ARG A 145 21.76 -0.36 -10.57
N LEU A 146 20.62 0.18 -10.17
CA LEU A 146 20.48 0.88 -8.89
C LEU A 146 20.26 -0.07 -7.71
N THR A 147 19.56 -1.18 -7.92
CA THR A 147 19.08 -2.04 -6.84
C THR A 147 19.88 -3.35 -6.66
N ASN A 148 20.62 -3.82 -7.69
CA ASN A 148 21.50 -5.01 -7.57
C ASN A 148 22.86 -4.68 -6.91
N ARG A 149 22.95 -3.63 -6.13
CA ARG A 149 24.18 -3.19 -5.44
C ARG A 149 24.41 -4.01 -4.17
N PRO A 150 25.67 -4.09 -3.68
CA PRO A 150 25.96 -4.71 -2.39
C PRO A 150 25.11 -4.08 -1.28
N ARG A 151 24.70 -4.89 -0.28
CA ARG A 151 23.86 -4.46 0.85
C ARG A 151 22.55 -3.75 0.45
N THR A 152 21.98 -4.16 -0.70
CA THR A 152 20.69 -3.64 -1.18
C THR A 152 19.73 -4.81 -1.36
N ILE A 153 18.54 -4.69 -0.79
CA ILE A 153 17.43 -5.60 -0.97
C ILE A 153 16.18 -4.84 -1.43
N ALA A 154 15.28 -5.53 -2.09
CA ALA A 154 14.01 -4.99 -2.53
C ALA A 154 12.86 -5.70 -1.81
N THR A 155 11.78 -4.98 -1.54
CA THR A 155 10.51 -5.59 -1.13
C THR A 155 9.41 -5.24 -2.11
N VAL A 156 8.52 -6.18 -2.32
CA VAL A 156 7.28 -6.06 -3.08
C VAL A 156 6.12 -6.54 -2.20
N GLU A 157 4.90 -6.19 -2.57
CA GLU A 157 3.73 -6.50 -1.75
C GLU A 157 2.98 -7.76 -2.21
N ASN A 158 3.39 -8.35 -3.37
CA ASN A 158 2.80 -9.57 -3.92
C ASN A 158 3.81 -10.35 -4.78
N LYS A 159 3.50 -11.63 -5.06
CA LYS A 159 4.37 -12.52 -5.83
C LYS A 159 4.48 -12.15 -7.31
N ASP A 160 3.43 -11.61 -7.90
CA ASP A 160 3.42 -11.17 -9.31
C ASP A 160 4.41 -10.00 -9.50
N ASP A 161 4.43 -9.03 -8.59
CA ASP A 161 5.40 -7.93 -8.61
C ASP A 161 6.84 -8.44 -8.44
N LYS A 162 7.07 -9.48 -7.61
CA LYS A 162 8.40 -10.16 -7.52
C LYS A 162 8.80 -10.74 -8.86
N ALA A 163 7.89 -11.42 -9.55
CA ALA A 163 8.15 -11.97 -10.88
C ALA A 163 8.47 -10.88 -11.91
N VAL A 164 7.71 -9.78 -11.91
CA VAL A 164 7.95 -8.63 -12.81
C VAL A 164 9.31 -7.99 -12.55
N LEU A 165 9.69 -7.74 -11.29
CA LEU A 165 11.01 -7.17 -10.97
C LEU A 165 12.14 -8.12 -11.34
N SER A 166 11.96 -9.42 -11.14
CA SER A 166 12.92 -10.44 -11.56
C SER A 166 13.09 -10.47 -13.08
N ALA A 167 11.99 -10.39 -13.84
CA ALA A 167 12.00 -10.38 -15.31
C ALA A 167 12.70 -9.14 -15.91
N ILE A 168 12.72 -8.01 -15.22
CA ILE A 168 13.46 -6.83 -15.63
C ILE A 168 14.92 -6.82 -15.16
N GLY A 169 15.37 -7.89 -14.49
CA GLY A 169 16.78 -8.12 -14.15
C GLY A 169 17.19 -7.80 -12.71
N LEU A 170 16.23 -7.59 -11.79
CA LEU A 170 16.57 -7.57 -10.36
C LEU A 170 16.86 -8.99 -9.88
N ARG A 171 17.83 -9.14 -9.00
CA ARG A 171 18.23 -10.44 -8.44
C ARG A 171 17.11 -11.05 -7.58
N PRO A 172 16.55 -12.23 -7.95
CA PRO A 172 15.40 -12.83 -7.25
C PRO A 172 15.69 -13.17 -5.78
N ASP A 173 16.95 -13.52 -5.44
CA ASP A 173 17.43 -13.79 -4.08
C ASP A 173 17.47 -12.55 -3.17
N ARG A 174 17.32 -11.36 -3.75
CA ARG A 174 17.28 -10.06 -3.04
C ARG A 174 15.92 -9.38 -3.07
N ILE A 175 14.89 -10.05 -3.61
CA ILE A 175 13.52 -9.56 -3.62
C ILE A 175 12.69 -10.36 -2.64
N PHE A 176 12.17 -9.69 -1.61
CA PHE A 176 11.32 -10.29 -0.58
C PHE A 176 9.87 -9.83 -0.76
N VAL A 177 8.92 -10.74 -0.57
CA VAL A 177 7.51 -10.38 -0.51
C VAL A 177 7.21 -9.98 0.93
N LEU A 178 6.80 -8.71 1.11
CA LEU A 178 6.41 -8.16 2.39
C LEU A 178 5.03 -7.53 2.23
N PRO A 179 3.99 -8.03 2.91
CA PRO A 179 2.60 -7.65 2.63
C PRO A 179 2.26 -6.24 3.14
N GLY A 180 2.69 -5.23 2.42
CA GLY A 180 2.47 -3.81 2.72
C GLY A 180 2.99 -3.42 4.09
N SER A 181 2.17 -2.72 4.87
CA SER A 181 2.44 -2.40 6.28
C SER A 181 1.57 -3.19 7.25
N GLY A 182 0.78 -4.12 6.72
CA GLY A 182 -0.23 -4.81 7.51
C GLY A 182 -1.36 -3.89 7.98
N VAL A 183 -2.27 -4.44 8.75
CA VAL A 183 -3.40 -3.71 9.35
C VAL A 183 -3.41 -3.88 10.86
N ASP A 184 -3.80 -2.82 11.57
CA ASP A 184 -3.95 -2.85 13.04
C ASP A 184 -5.24 -3.60 13.41
N ILE A 185 -5.07 -4.88 13.76
CA ILE A 185 -6.17 -5.79 14.11
C ILE A 185 -6.78 -5.53 15.49
N GLN A 186 -6.13 -4.73 16.34
CA GLN A 186 -6.68 -4.30 17.62
C GLN A 186 -7.61 -3.11 17.42
N ARG A 187 -7.19 -2.14 16.62
CA ARG A 187 -8.03 -0.99 16.26
C ARG A 187 -9.21 -1.40 15.37
N LEU A 188 -8.96 -2.25 14.37
CA LEU A 188 -9.97 -2.78 13.46
C LEU A 188 -10.39 -4.18 13.93
N ALA A 189 -11.15 -4.22 15.03
CA ALA A 189 -11.72 -5.44 15.59
C ALA A 189 -12.88 -5.96 14.73
N PRO A 190 -13.21 -7.27 14.82
CA PRO A 190 -14.40 -7.82 14.16
C PRO A 190 -15.67 -7.07 14.56
N LEU A 191 -16.48 -6.74 13.55
CA LEU A 191 -17.74 -6.02 13.72
C LEU A 191 -18.92 -6.95 13.43
N ALA A 192 -19.98 -6.87 14.24
CA ALA A 192 -21.24 -7.53 13.92
C ALA A 192 -21.75 -7.07 12.54
N GLU A 193 -22.49 -7.96 11.85
CA GLU A 193 -23.15 -7.58 10.60
C GLU A 193 -24.19 -6.48 10.90
N PRO A 194 -24.19 -5.36 10.17
CA PRO A 194 -25.14 -4.28 10.42
C PRO A 194 -26.58 -4.74 10.13
N GLN A 195 -27.53 -4.11 10.81
CA GLN A 195 -28.94 -4.38 10.57
C GLN A 195 -29.48 -3.46 9.46
N GLY A 196 -30.58 -3.88 8.81
CA GLY A 196 -31.29 -3.07 7.82
C GLY A 196 -30.88 -3.34 6.38
N ALA A 197 -30.88 -2.30 5.55
CA ALA A 197 -30.62 -2.44 4.12
C ALA A 197 -29.19 -2.90 3.84
N ILE A 198 -29.06 -3.90 2.95
CA ILE A 198 -27.75 -4.43 2.55
C ILE A 198 -26.91 -3.30 1.97
N THR A 199 -25.74 -3.13 2.53
CA THR A 199 -24.82 -2.02 2.24
C THR A 199 -23.45 -2.57 1.83
N ALA A 200 -23.02 -2.20 0.64
CA ALA A 200 -21.65 -2.44 0.16
C ALA A 200 -20.81 -1.18 0.34
N ALA A 201 -19.52 -1.31 0.62
CA ALA A 201 -18.63 -0.16 0.72
C ALA A 201 -17.39 -0.30 -0.16
N PHE A 202 -17.07 0.80 -0.83
CA PHE A 202 -15.78 1.09 -1.44
C PHE A 202 -15.03 2.10 -0.57
N ALA A 203 -13.75 1.83 -0.29
CA ALA A 203 -12.90 2.78 0.39
C ALA A 203 -11.59 3.00 -0.38
N GLY A 204 -11.24 4.27 -0.60
CA GLY A 204 -10.00 4.64 -1.29
C GLY A 204 -10.09 5.94 -2.08
N ARG A 205 -8.94 6.37 -2.61
CA ARG A 205 -8.89 7.53 -3.50
C ARG A 205 -9.73 7.30 -4.75
N LEU A 206 -10.47 8.32 -5.18
CA LEU A 206 -11.32 8.23 -6.38
C LEU A 206 -10.46 8.43 -7.63
N LEU A 207 -9.80 7.36 -8.07
CA LEU A 207 -8.93 7.30 -9.23
C LEU A 207 -9.50 6.34 -10.28
N VAL A 208 -9.21 6.58 -11.56
CA VAL A 208 -9.66 5.72 -12.66
C VAL A 208 -9.21 4.27 -12.47
N ASN A 209 -7.97 4.06 -12.03
CA ASN A 209 -7.44 2.71 -11.81
C ASN A 209 -8.08 1.96 -10.63
N LYS A 210 -8.79 2.64 -9.73
CA LYS A 210 -9.56 2.00 -8.65
C LYS A 210 -10.90 1.43 -9.13
N GLY A 211 -11.28 1.65 -10.38
CA GLY A 211 -12.45 1.03 -11.02
C GLY A 211 -13.80 1.54 -10.51
N VAL A 212 -13.84 2.71 -9.87
CA VAL A 212 -15.10 3.25 -9.29
C VAL A 212 -16.19 3.42 -10.35
N ARG A 213 -15.83 3.76 -11.60
CA ARG A 213 -16.80 3.85 -12.70
C ARG A 213 -17.47 2.51 -12.99
N THR A 214 -16.70 1.42 -12.97
CA THR A 214 -17.22 0.04 -13.12
C THR A 214 -18.17 -0.30 -11.98
N LEU A 215 -17.86 0.14 -10.74
CA LEU A 215 -18.75 -0.05 -9.59
C LEU A 215 -20.06 0.71 -9.74
N ILE A 216 -20.02 1.96 -10.19
CA ILE A 216 -21.23 2.75 -10.46
C ILE A 216 -22.09 2.08 -11.55
N ALA A 217 -21.46 1.61 -12.64
CA ALA A 217 -22.18 0.90 -13.70
C ALA A 217 -22.81 -0.42 -13.19
N ALA A 218 -22.11 -1.16 -12.34
CA ALA A 218 -22.66 -2.37 -11.71
C ALA A 218 -23.85 -2.05 -10.79
N HIS A 219 -23.78 -0.96 -10.00
CA HIS A 219 -24.90 -0.50 -9.18
C HIS A 219 -26.12 -0.12 -10.02
N ASP A 220 -25.93 0.56 -11.16
CA ASP A 220 -27.01 0.89 -12.09
C ASP A 220 -27.68 -0.39 -12.66
N LEU A 221 -26.90 -1.44 -12.97
CA LEU A 221 -27.43 -2.73 -13.40
C LEU A 221 -28.26 -3.40 -12.31
N LEU A 222 -27.79 -3.39 -11.07
CA LEU A 222 -28.52 -3.93 -9.91
C LEU A 222 -29.83 -3.18 -9.68
N SER A 223 -29.80 -1.86 -9.73
CA SER A 223 -31.01 -1.02 -9.60
C SER A 223 -32.05 -1.34 -10.68
N LYS A 224 -31.65 -1.51 -11.94
CA LYS A 224 -32.52 -1.92 -13.06
C LYS A 224 -33.12 -3.33 -12.85
N ARG A 225 -32.41 -4.21 -12.16
CA ARG A 225 -32.89 -5.56 -11.80
C ARG A 225 -33.76 -5.58 -10.54
N GLY A 226 -34.03 -4.43 -9.93
CA GLY A 226 -34.81 -4.31 -8.69
C GLY A 226 -34.07 -4.73 -7.42
N VAL A 227 -32.76 -4.95 -7.49
CA VAL A 227 -31.95 -5.31 -6.32
C VAL A 227 -31.73 -4.09 -5.44
N GLN A 228 -32.21 -4.13 -4.22
CA GLN A 228 -32.06 -3.06 -3.23
C GLN A 228 -30.67 -3.13 -2.59
N LEU A 229 -29.76 -2.24 -2.97
CA LEU A 229 -28.41 -2.16 -2.43
C LEU A 229 -28.06 -0.69 -2.11
N ARG A 230 -27.53 -0.45 -0.91
CA ARG A 230 -26.87 0.81 -0.59
C ARG A 230 -25.39 0.69 -0.91
N LEU A 231 -24.84 1.70 -1.61
CA LEU A 231 -23.42 1.78 -1.93
C LEU A 231 -22.79 2.97 -1.20
N LEU A 232 -21.87 2.70 -0.29
CA LEU A 232 -21.05 3.73 0.36
C LEU A 232 -19.73 3.88 -0.41
N ILE A 233 -19.38 5.11 -0.73
CA ILE A 233 -18.11 5.48 -1.38
C ILE A 233 -17.35 6.38 -0.42
N ALA A 234 -16.38 5.81 0.29
CA ALA A 234 -15.52 6.53 1.21
C ALA A 234 -14.20 6.89 0.51
N GLY A 235 -13.89 8.17 0.48
CA GLY A 235 -12.71 8.74 -0.15
C GLY A 235 -13.02 9.92 -1.06
N GLY A 236 -11.97 10.59 -1.49
CA GLY A 236 -12.05 11.77 -2.33
C GLY A 236 -11.12 11.71 -3.54
N PRO A 237 -11.20 12.73 -4.43
CA PRO A 237 -10.26 12.89 -5.53
C PRO A 237 -8.86 13.21 -4.99
N ASP A 238 -7.84 12.82 -5.74
CA ASP A 238 -6.44 13.22 -5.51
C ASP A 238 -6.04 14.19 -6.63
N LEU A 239 -6.23 15.49 -6.40
CA LEU A 239 -6.04 16.54 -7.41
C LEU A 239 -4.61 16.58 -7.97
N ALA A 240 -3.64 16.04 -7.26
CA ALA A 240 -2.26 15.93 -7.74
C ALA A 240 -2.04 14.69 -8.63
N ASN A 241 -3.03 13.82 -8.78
CA ASN A 241 -2.96 12.61 -9.58
C ASN A 241 -3.71 12.81 -10.92
N PRO A 242 -3.06 12.65 -12.09
CA PRO A 242 -3.71 12.87 -13.38
C PRO A 242 -4.84 11.87 -13.69
N THR A 243 -4.95 10.77 -12.94
CA THR A 243 -6.03 9.79 -13.07
C THR A 243 -7.17 10.00 -12.06
N SER A 244 -7.19 11.16 -11.39
CA SER A 244 -8.27 11.50 -10.46
C SER A 244 -9.62 11.63 -11.17
N ILE A 245 -10.67 11.12 -10.53
CA ILE A 245 -12.04 11.29 -11.02
C ILE A 245 -12.44 12.76 -10.85
N PRO A 246 -13.01 13.40 -11.91
CA PRO A 246 -13.45 14.79 -11.84
C PRO A 246 -14.54 15.03 -10.79
N MET A 247 -14.51 16.18 -10.10
CA MET A 247 -15.53 16.54 -9.10
C MET A 247 -16.95 16.53 -9.66
N ALA A 248 -17.16 17.03 -10.89
CA ALA A 248 -18.47 17.02 -11.54
C ALA A 248 -19.06 15.61 -11.68
N GLU A 249 -18.21 14.61 -11.94
CA GLU A 249 -18.61 13.20 -12.02
C GLU A 249 -18.99 12.66 -10.62
N ILE A 250 -18.19 12.96 -9.59
CA ILE A 250 -18.46 12.57 -8.20
C ILE A 250 -19.81 13.18 -7.73
N GLU A 251 -20.06 14.45 -8.01
CA GLU A 251 -21.32 15.11 -7.70
C GLU A 251 -22.52 14.47 -8.44
N SER A 252 -22.30 13.95 -9.66
CA SER A 252 -23.34 13.21 -10.36
C SER A 252 -23.73 11.90 -9.65
N TRP A 253 -22.76 11.24 -8.99
CA TRP A 253 -23.02 10.02 -8.23
C TRP A 253 -23.84 10.26 -6.96
N LYS A 254 -23.62 11.39 -6.27
CA LYS A 254 -24.42 11.78 -5.08
C LYS A 254 -25.91 11.91 -5.36
N ARG A 255 -26.28 12.20 -6.61
CA ARG A 255 -27.69 12.33 -7.02
C ARG A 255 -28.35 10.99 -7.37
N ARG A 256 -27.61 9.88 -7.40
CA ARG A 256 -28.14 8.55 -7.72
C ARG A 256 -28.77 7.90 -6.49
N PRO A 257 -30.00 7.36 -6.60
CA PRO A 257 -30.61 6.61 -5.51
C PRO A 257 -29.73 5.46 -5.03
N GLY A 258 -29.64 5.26 -3.74
CA GLY A 258 -28.86 4.17 -3.13
C GLY A 258 -27.35 4.42 -3.04
N ILE A 259 -26.81 5.52 -3.58
CA ILE A 259 -25.38 5.86 -3.49
C ILE A 259 -25.16 6.98 -2.48
N THR A 260 -24.21 6.75 -1.58
CA THR A 260 -23.74 7.74 -0.60
C THR A 260 -22.24 7.97 -0.78
N VAL A 261 -21.84 9.15 -1.22
CA VAL A 261 -20.43 9.56 -1.29
C VAL A 261 -20.08 10.26 0.03
N MET A 262 -19.28 9.61 0.86
CA MET A 262 -18.92 10.08 2.21
C MET A 262 -17.78 11.11 2.19
N GLY A 263 -17.03 11.20 1.09
CA GLY A 263 -15.80 12.01 1.05
C GLY A 263 -14.68 11.40 1.90
N HIS A 264 -13.79 12.26 2.38
CA HIS A 264 -12.71 11.82 3.28
C HIS A 264 -13.30 11.43 4.64
N VAL A 265 -12.94 10.23 5.10
CA VAL A 265 -13.37 9.68 6.40
C VAL A 265 -12.14 9.61 7.31
N SER A 266 -12.25 10.15 8.51
CA SER A 266 -11.15 10.19 9.49
C SER A 266 -10.89 8.84 10.14
N ASP A 267 -11.95 8.07 10.42
CA ASP A 267 -11.84 6.70 10.92
C ASP A 267 -12.52 5.72 9.96
N ILE A 268 -11.71 4.88 9.32
CA ILE A 268 -12.22 3.89 8.36
C ILE A 268 -13.11 2.83 9.02
N ALA A 269 -13.00 2.63 10.32
CA ALA A 269 -13.88 1.73 11.06
C ALA A 269 -15.35 2.14 10.94
N ASP A 270 -15.64 3.44 10.83
CA ASP A 270 -17.01 3.94 10.69
C ASP A 270 -17.64 3.54 9.35
N VAL A 271 -16.84 3.39 8.30
CA VAL A 271 -17.31 2.84 7.02
C VAL A 271 -17.65 1.35 7.17
N TRP A 272 -16.76 0.59 7.80
CA TRP A 272 -16.94 -0.86 7.96
C TRP A 272 -18.04 -1.22 8.97
N LYS A 273 -18.38 -0.36 9.93
CA LYS A 273 -19.55 -0.52 10.81
C LYS A 273 -20.86 -0.48 10.03
N LEU A 274 -20.93 0.29 8.94
CA LEU A 274 -22.13 0.44 8.11
C LEU A 274 -22.20 -0.57 6.96
N ALA A 275 -21.09 -1.20 6.61
CA ALA A 275 -20.99 -2.07 5.44
C ALA A 275 -21.19 -3.55 5.80
N HIS A 276 -21.91 -4.29 4.95
CA HIS A 276 -22.02 -5.73 5.01
C HIS A 276 -20.83 -6.42 4.34
N PHE A 277 -20.25 -5.79 3.31
CA PHE A 277 -19.07 -6.28 2.59
C PHE A 277 -18.29 -5.15 1.93
N GLY A 278 -16.99 -5.41 1.69
CA GLY A 278 -16.09 -4.50 1.01
C GLY A 278 -15.99 -4.78 -0.48
N ILE A 279 -15.87 -3.72 -1.31
CA ILE A 279 -15.69 -3.84 -2.77
C ILE A 279 -14.48 -3.04 -3.21
N LEU A 280 -13.64 -3.67 -4.06
CA LEU A 280 -12.56 -2.97 -4.77
C LEU A 280 -12.43 -3.50 -6.21
N PRO A 281 -13.04 -2.85 -7.20
CA PRO A 281 -12.98 -3.25 -8.61
C PRO A 281 -11.74 -2.65 -9.32
N SER A 282 -10.57 -2.77 -8.72
CA SER A 282 -9.32 -2.19 -9.22
C SER A 282 -8.98 -2.69 -10.63
N ARG A 283 -8.42 -1.80 -11.46
CA ARG A 283 -7.94 -2.11 -12.81
C ARG A 283 -6.47 -2.56 -12.82
N GLY A 284 -5.86 -2.70 -11.64
CA GLY A 284 -4.46 -3.09 -11.46
C GLY A 284 -3.57 -2.00 -10.89
N GLY A 285 -2.29 -2.33 -10.74
CA GLY A 285 -1.31 -1.43 -10.12
C GLY A 285 -1.40 -1.35 -8.60
N GLU A 286 -2.17 -2.25 -7.97
CA GLU A 286 -2.21 -2.43 -6.53
C GLU A 286 -1.01 -3.26 -6.08
N GLY A 287 -0.34 -2.81 -5.03
CA GLY A 287 0.59 -3.66 -4.28
C GLY A 287 -0.21 -4.64 -3.41
N LEU A 288 -0.67 -4.16 -2.26
CA LEU A 288 -1.65 -4.83 -1.39
C LEU A 288 -2.67 -3.78 -0.93
N PRO A 289 -3.95 -3.87 -1.35
CA PRO A 289 -4.91 -2.81 -1.11
C PRO A 289 -5.34 -2.75 0.36
N MET A 290 -4.97 -1.67 1.05
CA MET A 290 -5.31 -1.44 2.46
C MET A 290 -6.80 -1.52 2.73
N SER A 291 -7.64 -1.00 1.83
CA SER A 291 -9.10 -1.03 2.04
C SER A 291 -9.68 -2.45 2.12
N LEU A 292 -9.11 -3.41 1.37
CA LEU A 292 -9.50 -4.82 1.50
C LEU A 292 -8.97 -5.44 2.80
N LEU A 293 -7.76 -5.08 3.24
CA LEU A 293 -7.24 -5.53 4.53
C LEU A 293 -8.08 -4.98 5.69
N GLU A 294 -8.46 -3.71 5.64
CA GLU A 294 -9.28 -3.05 6.65
C GLU A 294 -10.68 -3.68 6.73
N ALA A 295 -11.32 -3.91 5.57
CA ALA A 295 -12.59 -4.61 5.50
C ALA A 295 -12.48 -6.01 6.10
N ALA A 296 -11.47 -6.78 5.69
CA ALA A 296 -11.21 -8.13 6.17
C ALA A 296 -10.92 -8.16 7.68
N ALA A 297 -10.15 -7.20 8.21
CA ALA A 297 -9.89 -7.05 9.65
C ALA A 297 -11.18 -6.85 10.45
N CYS A 298 -12.11 -6.07 9.90
CA CYS A 298 -13.44 -5.86 10.47
C CYS A 298 -14.40 -7.07 10.26
N GLY A 299 -13.91 -8.18 9.73
CA GLY A 299 -14.71 -9.37 9.46
C GLY A 299 -15.69 -9.20 8.30
N ARG A 300 -15.40 -8.33 7.34
CA ARG A 300 -16.23 -8.15 6.14
C ARG A 300 -15.77 -9.07 5.01
N PRO A 301 -16.68 -9.77 4.33
CA PRO A 301 -16.37 -10.49 3.09
C PRO A 301 -16.02 -9.49 1.97
N LEU A 302 -15.37 -9.97 0.92
CA LEU A 302 -14.80 -9.11 -0.12
C LEU A 302 -15.39 -9.44 -1.50
N VAL A 303 -15.55 -8.39 -2.32
CA VAL A 303 -15.74 -8.50 -3.76
C VAL A 303 -14.65 -7.69 -4.43
N ALA A 304 -13.83 -8.29 -5.27
CA ALA A 304 -12.72 -7.61 -5.89
C ALA A 304 -12.48 -8.08 -7.34
N THR A 305 -11.74 -7.31 -8.10
CA THR A 305 -11.26 -7.77 -9.40
C THR A 305 -10.07 -8.71 -9.27
N ASP A 306 -9.94 -9.61 -10.24
CA ASP A 306 -8.84 -10.56 -10.34
C ASP A 306 -7.56 -9.87 -10.84
N VAL A 307 -6.92 -9.12 -9.95
CA VAL A 307 -5.63 -8.46 -10.19
C VAL A 307 -4.64 -8.83 -9.07
N PRO A 308 -3.32 -8.78 -9.32
CA PRO A 308 -2.30 -9.29 -8.41
C PRO A 308 -2.50 -8.90 -6.94
N GLY A 309 -2.51 -7.61 -6.64
CA GLY A 309 -2.64 -7.16 -5.24
C GLY A 309 -3.98 -7.53 -4.58
N CYS A 310 -5.09 -7.58 -5.34
CA CYS A 310 -6.38 -8.01 -4.79
C CYS A 310 -6.36 -9.50 -4.44
N ARG A 311 -5.75 -10.36 -5.27
CA ARG A 311 -5.64 -11.82 -5.05
C ARG A 311 -4.91 -12.19 -3.76
N GLU A 312 -4.02 -11.35 -3.28
CA GLU A 312 -3.26 -11.64 -2.05
C GLU A 312 -4.20 -11.78 -0.85
N ILE A 313 -5.18 -10.90 -0.72
CA ILE A 313 -6.12 -10.91 0.41
C ILE A 313 -7.49 -11.48 0.03
N ALA A 314 -7.97 -11.24 -1.21
CA ALA A 314 -9.26 -11.71 -1.68
C ALA A 314 -9.12 -13.11 -2.30
N ARG A 315 -9.37 -14.16 -1.52
CA ARG A 315 -9.23 -15.57 -1.92
C ARG A 315 -10.59 -16.12 -2.37
N PRO A 316 -10.76 -16.46 -3.67
CA PRO A 316 -12.06 -16.87 -4.20
C PRO A 316 -12.58 -18.13 -3.50
N GLY A 317 -13.87 -18.13 -3.14
CA GLY A 317 -14.55 -19.23 -2.45
C GLY A 317 -14.16 -19.38 -0.96
N ILE A 318 -13.24 -18.58 -0.43
CA ILE A 318 -12.81 -18.64 0.97
C ILE A 318 -13.31 -17.40 1.73
N ASN A 319 -12.99 -16.20 1.25
CA ASN A 319 -13.37 -14.93 1.87
C ASN A 319 -13.83 -13.88 0.85
N ALA A 320 -13.79 -14.21 -0.44
CA ALA A 320 -14.06 -13.25 -1.51
C ALA A 320 -14.69 -13.87 -2.74
N MET A 321 -15.29 -13.00 -3.56
CA MET A 321 -15.60 -13.24 -4.97
C MET A 321 -14.64 -12.38 -5.81
N LEU A 322 -13.99 -12.99 -6.81
CA LEU A 322 -13.18 -12.30 -7.79
C LEU A 322 -13.92 -12.23 -9.12
N VAL A 323 -13.82 -11.06 -9.77
CA VAL A 323 -14.45 -10.77 -11.06
C VAL A 323 -13.43 -10.25 -12.07
N PRO A 324 -13.69 -10.35 -13.38
CA PRO A 324 -12.84 -9.74 -14.40
C PRO A 324 -12.75 -8.21 -14.25
N VAL A 325 -11.63 -7.64 -14.70
CA VAL A 325 -11.42 -6.19 -14.75
C VAL A 325 -12.37 -5.57 -15.78
N ASP A 326 -12.92 -4.40 -15.44
CA ASP A 326 -13.83 -3.62 -16.32
C ASP A 326 -15.09 -4.37 -16.77
N ASP A 327 -15.56 -5.35 -16.00
CA ASP A 327 -16.80 -6.07 -16.25
C ASP A 327 -17.87 -5.69 -15.21
N PRO A 328 -18.72 -4.68 -15.48
CA PRO A 328 -19.78 -4.29 -14.56
C PRO A 328 -20.88 -5.36 -14.41
N SER A 329 -21.06 -6.26 -15.39
CA SER A 329 -22.05 -7.34 -15.31
C SER A 329 -21.62 -8.41 -14.32
N ALA A 330 -20.40 -8.92 -14.44
CA ALA A 330 -19.82 -9.87 -13.51
C ALA A 330 -19.74 -9.29 -12.09
N LEU A 331 -19.38 -7.99 -11.98
CA LEU A 331 -19.36 -7.31 -10.69
C LEU A 331 -20.77 -7.22 -10.07
N ALA A 332 -21.79 -6.89 -10.86
CA ALA A 332 -23.19 -6.85 -10.40
C ALA A 332 -23.66 -8.22 -9.92
N GLU A 333 -23.32 -9.30 -10.62
CA GLU A 333 -23.66 -10.67 -10.22
C GLU A 333 -23.00 -11.06 -8.90
N ALA A 334 -21.71 -10.80 -8.74
CA ALA A 334 -20.98 -11.05 -7.48
C ALA A 334 -21.59 -10.26 -6.32
N ILE A 335 -21.90 -8.97 -6.53
CA ILE A 335 -22.56 -8.10 -5.55
C ILE A 335 -23.95 -8.67 -5.20
N SER A 336 -24.76 -9.04 -6.19
CA SER A 336 -26.11 -9.59 -5.98
C SER A 336 -26.06 -10.86 -5.14
N ARG A 337 -25.15 -11.79 -5.43
CA ARG A 337 -24.96 -13.02 -4.66
C ARG A 337 -24.50 -12.71 -3.23
N MET A 338 -23.53 -11.80 -3.06
CA MET A 338 -23.08 -11.38 -1.74
C MET A 338 -24.21 -10.70 -0.95
N ALA A 339 -25.07 -9.94 -1.60
CA ALA A 339 -26.20 -9.27 -0.98
C ALA A 339 -27.29 -10.23 -0.53
N SER A 340 -27.63 -11.24 -1.32
CA SER A 340 -28.74 -12.17 -1.06
C SER A 340 -28.40 -13.30 -0.08
N ASP A 341 -27.12 -13.69 0.06
CA ASP A 341 -26.69 -14.83 0.85
C ASP A 341 -26.01 -14.41 2.17
N ARG A 342 -26.81 -14.38 3.25
CA ARG A 342 -26.32 -14.02 4.59
C ARG A 342 -25.31 -15.03 5.14
N GLU A 343 -25.52 -16.30 4.89
CA GLU A 343 -24.63 -17.35 5.41
C GLU A 343 -23.26 -17.28 4.72
N LEU A 344 -23.25 -17.05 3.42
CA LEU A 344 -22.01 -16.79 2.67
C LEU A 344 -21.25 -15.58 3.24
N ARG A 345 -21.96 -14.45 3.51
CA ARG A 345 -21.32 -13.28 4.12
C ARG A 345 -20.70 -13.61 5.47
N ARG A 346 -21.41 -14.38 6.31
CA ARG A 346 -20.91 -14.80 7.62
C ARG A 346 -19.66 -15.67 7.50
N GLN A 347 -19.67 -16.68 6.63
CA GLN A 347 -18.54 -17.60 6.43
C GLN A 347 -17.33 -16.86 5.87
N PHE A 348 -17.52 -16.04 4.82
CA PHE A 348 -16.44 -15.26 4.20
C PHE A 348 -15.91 -14.19 5.14
N GLY A 349 -16.77 -13.53 5.92
CA GLY A 349 -16.33 -12.53 6.91
C GLY A 349 -15.46 -13.14 8.00
N GLN A 350 -15.82 -14.32 8.52
CA GLN A 350 -14.98 -15.04 9.48
C GLN A 350 -13.64 -15.47 8.87
N ALA A 351 -13.67 -15.95 7.63
CA ALA A 351 -12.44 -16.32 6.93
C ALA A 351 -11.55 -15.09 6.66
N SER A 352 -12.13 -13.95 6.26
CA SER A 352 -11.41 -12.67 6.09
C SER A 352 -10.63 -12.31 7.34
N ARG A 353 -11.29 -12.35 8.51
CA ARG A 353 -10.64 -12.02 9.78
C ARG A 353 -9.49 -12.98 10.10
N ARG A 354 -9.69 -14.28 9.96
CA ARG A 354 -8.64 -15.30 10.23
C ARG A 354 -7.43 -15.10 9.34
N ILE A 355 -7.62 -14.79 8.05
CA ILE A 355 -6.54 -14.53 7.11
C ILE A 355 -5.71 -13.33 7.56
N VAL A 356 -6.38 -12.23 7.95
CA VAL A 356 -5.68 -11.03 8.39
C VAL A 356 -4.91 -11.25 9.68
N GLU A 357 -5.49 -11.96 10.65
CA GLU A 357 -4.82 -12.29 11.91
C GLU A 357 -3.59 -13.16 11.71
N ALA A 358 -3.66 -14.11 10.79
CA ALA A 358 -2.59 -15.06 10.54
C ALA A 358 -1.44 -14.48 9.69
N GLU A 359 -1.75 -13.56 8.76
CA GLU A 359 -0.79 -13.22 7.70
C GLU A 359 -0.56 -11.70 7.53
N TYR A 360 -1.51 -10.83 7.90
CA TYR A 360 -1.50 -9.42 7.51
C TYR A 360 -1.60 -8.43 8.68
N SER A 361 -1.47 -8.89 9.92
CA SER A 361 -1.44 -7.96 11.04
C SER A 361 -0.18 -7.08 10.97
N SER A 362 -0.31 -5.81 11.38
CA SER A 362 0.83 -4.89 11.45
C SER A 362 1.96 -5.37 12.35
N GLU A 363 1.67 -6.24 13.30
CA GLU A 363 2.67 -6.87 14.18
C GLU A 363 3.48 -7.93 13.44
N ILE A 364 2.82 -8.78 12.62
CA ILE A 364 3.50 -9.78 11.78
C ILE A 364 4.43 -9.07 10.79
N VAL A 365 3.88 -8.12 10.02
CA VAL A 365 4.66 -7.36 9.04
C VAL A 365 5.79 -6.57 9.69
N GLY A 366 5.54 -6.01 10.89
CA GLY A 366 6.55 -5.31 11.68
C GLY A 366 7.72 -6.22 12.09
N ARG A 367 7.44 -7.47 12.48
CA ARG A 367 8.51 -8.45 12.77
C ARG A 367 9.29 -8.82 11.52
N GLU A 368 8.61 -9.06 10.40
CA GLU A 368 9.24 -9.42 9.12
C GLU A 368 10.17 -8.32 8.62
N VAL A 369 9.76 -7.06 8.68
CA VAL A 369 10.61 -5.95 8.25
C VAL A 369 11.83 -5.77 9.15
N VAL A 370 11.70 -6.01 10.46
CA VAL A 370 12.85 -5.96 11.39
C VAL A 370 13.87 -7.02 11.04
N VAL A 371 13.45 -8.24 10.68
CA VAL A 371 14.36 -9.30 10.18
C VAL A 371 15.17 -8.81 8.97
N LEU A 372 14.53 -8.11 8.04
CA LEU A 372 15.22 -7.53 6.88
C LEU A 372 16.19 -6.42 7.27
N TYR A 373 15.85 -5.59 8.26
CA TYR A 373 16.77 -4.58 8.78
C TYR A 373 17.97 -5.20 9.49
N ASP A 374 17.74 -6.21 10.34
CA ASP A 374 18.82 -6.89 11.04
C ASP A 374 19.77 -7.59 10.07
N ARG A 375 19.25 -8.20 9.00
CA ARG A 375 20.06 -8.74 7.90
C ARG A 375 20.91 -7.67 7.20
N LEU A 376 20.35 -6.49 6.94
CA LEU A 376 21.06 -5.37 6.32
C LEU A 376 22.09 -4.74 7.25
N ALA A 377 21.83 -4.75 8.56
CA ALA A 377 22.74 -4.24 9.58
C ALA A 377 23.83 -5.26 9.99
N ASP A 378 23.89 -6.45 9.37
CA ASP A 378 24.76 -7.57 9.72
C ASP A 378 24.60 -8.04 11.17
N ARG A 379 23.39 -7.91 11.74
CA ARG A 379 23.08 -8.34 13.13
C ARG A 379 22.69 -9.82 13.20
N HIS A 380 22.00 -10.31 12.14
CA HIS A 380 21.62 -11.71 11.96
C HIS A 380 21.65 -12.05 10.46
N PRO A 381 22.84 -12.36 9.88
CA PRO A 381 23.00 -12.50 8.42
C PRO A 381 22.19 -13.67 7.81
N ASP A 382 21.81 -14.67 8.60
CA ASP A 382 21.12 -15.87 8.14
C ASP A 382 19.59 -15.85 8.33
N ALA A 383 19.03 -14.78 8.90
CA ALA A 383 17.60 -14.67 9.08
C ALA A 383 16.86 -14.42 7.74
N SER A 384 15.94 -15.31 7.38
CA SER A 384 15.08 -15.20 6.20
C SER A 384 13.60 -15.21 6.59
N PRO A 385 12.77 -14.30 6.07
CA PRO A 385 11.32 -14.32 6.29
C PRO A 385 10.62 -15.47 5.54
N GLU A 386 11.30 -16.17 4.63
CA GLU A 386 10.71 -17.24 3.79
C GLU A 386 10.53 -18.59 4.51
N ASN A 387 11.11 -18.79 5.69
CA ASN A 387 10.90 -20.00 6.50
C ASN A 387 9.63 -19.86 7.37
N ARG A 388 8.46 -19.86 6.73
CA ARG A 388 7.19 -20.11 7.43
C ARG A 388 6.91 -21.62 7.46
N PRO A 389 6.51 -22.19 8.63
CA PRO A 389 5.94 -23.53 8.67
C PRO A 389 4.56 -23.58 7.98
#